data_8a1f5e62f09a62231470b84907b0feac
#
_entry.id   8a1f5e62f09a62231470b84907b0feac
#
_cell.length_a   1.000
_cell.length_b   1.000
_cell.length_c   1.000
_cell.angle_alpha   90.00
_cell.angle_beta   90.00
_cell.angle_gamma   90.00
#
_symmetry.space_group_name_H-M   'P 1'
#
loop_
_entity.id
_entity.type
_entity.pdbx_description
1 polymer ?
#
loop_
_entity_poly.entity_id
_entity_poly.type
_entity_poly.pdbx_seq_one_letter_code
_entity_poly.pdbx_strand_id
1 'polypeptide(L)'
;MGYYYGFDPTYLLVFIGAGLCMLASFGVQSTYRKYAKIRSMCGMTGAQVAKRILDQNHVTDVQIRHVPGNLTDHFDPGSKTVNLSDAVYDQTSVAALGVAAHECGHVMQHETGYIPLKIRAALVPAANFGSSLGLPMVFIGLLLGSGVLGQTLTSLGIWIFVFAVLFQVVTLPVELDASHRALRMLGDYGILGSDEKQMARSVLFAAAMTYVAAAVSSVLQLLRLLALANRRRN
;
A
#
# COMPACT_ATOMS: atom_id res chain seq x y z
N MET A 1 44.18 4.03 17.45
CA MET A 1 42.97 3.35 16.93
C MET A 1 42.48 4.13 15.70
N GLY A 2 42.81 3.64 14.50
CA GLY A 2 42.45 4.32 13.26
C GLY A 2 40.95 4.17 13.01
N TYR A 3 40.22 5.26 12.92
CA TYR A 3 38.86 5.28 12.39
C TYR A 3 38.93 4.99 10.89
N TYR A 4 38.70 3.74 10.51
CA TYR A 4 38.42 3.42 9.12
C TYR A 4 37.02 4.05 8.82
N TYR A 5 37.03 5.18 8.11
CA TYR A 5 35.86 5.72 7.44
C TYR A 5 35.53 4.79 6.25
N GLY A 6 35.14 3.55 6.56
CA GLY A 6 34.68 2.60 5.56
C GLY A 6 33.17 2.75 5.41
N PHE A 7 32.71 2.67 4.16
CA PHE A 7 31.26 2.56 3.85
C PHE A 7 30.65 1.43 4.68
N ASP A 8 29.64 1.74 5.51
CA ASP A 8 28.92 0.71 6.26
C ASP A 8 28.12 -0.16 5.29
N PRO A 9 28.47 -1.45 5.12
CA PRO A 9 27.83 -2.33 4.13
C PRO A 9 26.32 -2.49 4.37
N THR A 10 25.81 -2.18 5.57
CA THR A 10 24.36 -2.23 5.84
C THR A 10 23.57 -1.16 5.08
N TYR A 11 24.20 -0.10 4.57
CA TYR A 11 23.55 0.85 3.65
C TYR A 11 23.09 0.19 2.36
N LEU A 12 23.74 -0.91 1.93
CA LEU A 12 23.30 -1.66 0.75
C LEU A 12 21.84 -2.12 0.88
N LEU A 13 21.42 -2.52 2.08
CA LEU A 13 20.02 -2.92 2.35
C LEU A 13 19.05 -1.76 2.10
N VAL A 14 19.43 -0.53 2.47
CA VAL A 14 18.62 0.67 2.23
C VAL A 14 18.52 0.98 0.74
N PHE A 15 19.66 0.92 0.03
CA PHE A 15 19.67 1.18 -1.42
C PHE A 15 18.89 0.15 -2.21
N ILE A 16 18.94 -1.14 -1.82
CA ILE A 16 18.13 -2.19 -2.43
C ILE A 16 16.64 -1.88 -2.20
N GLY A 17 16.24 -1.59 -0.95
CA GLY A 17 14.85 -1.25 -0.62
C GLY A 17 14.34 -0.03 -1.38
N ALA A 18 15.14 1.04 -1.44
CA ALA A 18 14.80 2.26 -2.18
C ALA A 18 14.68 1.99 -3.69
N GLY A 19 15.62 1.21 -4.26
CA GLY A 19 15.58 0.81 -5.67
C GLY A 19 14.32 0.02 -6.02
N LEU A 20 13.92 -0.94 -5.17
CA LEU A 20 12.68 -1.69 -5.35
C LEU A 20 11.45 -0.78 -5.31
N CYS A 21 11.37 0.16 -4.36
CA CYS A 21 10.27 1.11 -4.29
C CYS A 21 10.20 2.03 -5.51
N MET A 22 11.35 2.52 -6.01
CA MET A 22 11.41 3.32 -7.24
C MET A 22 10.96 2.54 -8.47
N LEU A 23 11.43 1.30 -8.63
CA LEU A 23 11.00 0.43 -9.74
C LEU A 23 9.50 0.13 -9.70
N ALA A 24 8.96 -0.18 -8.53
CA ALA A 24 7.54 -0.42 -8.35
C ALA A 24 6.70 0.84 -8.66
N SER A 25 7.13 2.02 -8.17
CA SER A 25 6.48 3.31 -8.44
C SER A 25 6.51 3.67 -9.93
N PHE A 26 7.62 3.43 -10.61
CA PHE A 26 7.71 3.61 -12.05
C PHE A 26 6.81 2.61 -12.79
N GLY A 27 6.80 1.36 -12.36
CA GLY A 27 5.98 0.29 -12.91
C GLY A 27 4.48 0.61 -12.88
N VAL A 28 3.95 1.04 -11.72
CA VAL A 28 2.53 1.39 -11.59
C VAL A 28 2.17 2.61 -12.45
N GLN A 29 3.00 3.66 -12.46
CA GLN A 29 2.73 4.86 -13.25
C GLN A 29 2.75 4.57 -14.76
N SER A 30 3.72 3.79 -15.24
CA SER A 30 3.83 3.43 -16.66
C SER A 30 2.67 2.54 -17.09
N THR A 31 2.30 1.54 -16.27
CA THR A 31 1.19 0.64 -16.56
C THR A 31 -0.14 1.37 -16.53
N TYR A 32 -0.38 2.23 -15.52
CA TYR A 32 -1.57 3.06 -15.47
C TYR A 32 -1.67 3.95 -16.71
N ARG A 33 -0.63 4.72 -17.07
CA ARG A 33 -0.61 5.59 -18.25
C ARG A 33 -0.85 4.84 -19.56
N LYS A 34 -0.38 3.60 -19.67
CA LYS A 34 -0.63 2.74 -20.83
C LYS A 34 -2.12 2.44 -20.99
N TYR A 35 -2.75 1.94 -19.94
CA TYR A 35 -4.15 1.49 -19.98
C TYR A 35 -5.18 2.59 -19.72
N ALA A 36 -4.77 3.76 -19.22
CA ALA A 36 -5.59 4.96 -19.16
C ALA A 36 -5.94 5.53 -20.55
N LYS A 37 -5.18 5.15 -21.59
CA LYS A 37 -5.45 5.52 -22.98
C LYS A 37 -6.45 4.59 -23.68
N ILE A 38 -6.76 3.46 -23.08
CA ILE A 38 -7.66 2.45 -23.66
C ILE A 38 -9.04 2.63 -23.06
N ARG A 39 -9.96 3.14 -23.89
CA ARG A 39 -11.37 3.28 -23.51
C ARG A 39 -12.01 1.90 -23.40
N SER A 40 -12.74 1.65 -22.30
CA SER A 40 -13.49 0.41 -22.15
C SER A 40 -14.68 0.35 -23.10
N MET A 41 -14.98 -0.84 -23.59
CA MET A 41 -16.12 -1.09 -24.48
C MET A 41 -17.48 -0.89 -23.78
N CYS A 42 -17.55 -1.03 -22.45
CA CYS A 42 -18.78 -0.78 -21.71
C CYS A 42 -19.20 0.70 -21.68
N GLY A 43 -18.27 1.63 -21.99
CA GLY A 43 -18.52 3.07 -22.03
C GLY A 43 -18.85 3.73 -20.69
N MET A 44 -18.86 2.99 -19.58
CA MET A 44 -19.14 3.49 -18.24
C MET A 44 -17.94 4.26 -17.69
N THR A 45 -18.20 5.26 -16.83
CA THR A 45 -17.17 5.94 -16.05
C THR A 45 -16.79 5.13 -14.80
N GLY A 46 -15.66 5.47 -14.15
CA GLY A 46 -15.28 4.85 -12.89
C GLY A 46 -16.35 4.97 -11.81
N ALA A 47 -16.98 6.14 -11.68
CA ALA A 47 -18.09 6.35 -10.75
C ALA A 47 -19.31 5.47 -11.06
N GLN A 48 -19.65 5.32 -12.35
CA GLN A 48 -20.76 4.46 -12.77
C GLN A 48 -20.46 2.98 -12.52
N VAL A 49 -19.20 2.54 -12.72
CA VAL A 49 -18.77 1.18 -12.43
C VAL A 49 -18.82 0.92 -10.93
N ALA A 50 -18.31 1.84 -10.10
CA ALA A 50 -18.39 1.73 -8.65
C ALA A 50 -19.86 1.62 -8.19
N LYS A 51 -20.74 2.50 -8.70
CA LYS A 51 -22.17 2.46 -8.40
C LYS A 51 -22.79 1.11 -8.78
N ARG A 52 -22.53 0.62 -9.99
CA ARG A 52 -23.04 -0.68 -10.45
C ARG A 52 -22.55 -1.84 -9.57
N ILE A 53 -21.29 -1.83 -9.15
CA ILE A 53 -20.74 -2.87 -8.27
C ILE A 53 -21.43 -2.83 -6.90
N LEU A 54 -21.60 -1.64 -6.29
CA LEU A 54 -22.26 -1.49 -5.00
C LEU A 54 -23.73 -1.96 -5.08
N ASP A 55 -24.45 -1.55 -6.12
CA ASP A 55 -25.86 -1.95 -6.32
C ASP A 55 -26.02 -3.47 -6.49
N GLN A 56 -25.14 -4.11 -7.27
CA GLN A 56 -25.15 -5.57 -7.46
C GLN A 56 -24.84 -6.35 -6.17
N ASN A 57 -24.13 -5.73 -5.23
CA ASN A 57 -23.85 -6.31 -3.91
C ASN A 57 -24.83 -5.83 -2.82
N HIS A 58 -25.90 -5.13 -3.18
CA HIS A 58 -26.90 -4.58 -2.26
C HIS A 58 -26.32 -3.64 -1.19
N VAL A 59 -25.21 -2.96 -1.48
CA VAL A 59 -24.59 -1.95 -0.61
C VAL A 59 -25.20 -0.60 -0.93
N THR A 60 -26.05 -0.09 -0.04
CA THR A 60 -26.85 1.13 -0.27
C THR A 60 -26.41 2.32 0.59
N ASP A 61 -25.56 2.09 1.58
CA ASP A 61 -25.12 3.08 2.57
C ASP A 61 -23.73 3.64 2.30
N VAL A 62 -23.10 3.24 1.19
CA VAL A 62 -21.79 3.77 0.73
C VAL A 62 -22.01 4.76 -0.40
N GLN A 63 -21.48 5.98 -0.24
CA GLN A 63 -21.53 7.04 -1.23
C GLN A 63 -20.28 7.05 -2.09
N ILE A 64 -20.41 7.45 -3.37
CA ILE A 64 -19.30 7.66 -4.28
C ILE A 64 -19.05 9.16 -4.38
N ARG A 65 -17.82 9.60 -4.13
CA ARG A 65 -17.42 11.01 -4.13
C ARG A 65 -16.25 11.25 -5.08
N HIS A 66 -16.26 12.39 -5.72
CA HIS A 66 -15.12 12.89 -6.47
C HIS A 66 -14.16 13.62 -5.54
N VAL A 67 -12.87 13.31 -5.64
CA VAL A 67 -11.80 13.98 -4.90
C VAL A 67 -10.72 14.47 -5.86
N PRO A 68 -10.08 15.62 -5.59
CA PRO A 68 -9.04 16.13 -6.47
C PRO A 68 -7.78 15.27 -6.42
N GLY A 69 -7.03 15.28 -7.53
CA GLY A 69 -5.72 14.63 -7.65
C GLY A 69 -5.69 13.42 -8.56
N ASN A 70 -4.53 12.77 -8.60
CA ASN A 70 -4.33 11.55 -9.40
C ASN A 70 -3.90 10.41 -8.47
N LEU A 71 -4.57 9.26 -8.59
CA LEU A 71 -4.31 8.09 -7.74
C LEU A 71 -4.47 8.39 -6.23
N THR A 72 -5.44 9.26 -5.91
CA THR A 72 -5.87 9.55 -4.53
C THR A 72 -7.13 8.77 -4.16
N ASP A 73 -7.45 7.77 -4.97
CA ASP A 73 -8.59 6.91 -4.79
C ASP A 73 -8.49 6.13 -3.49
N HIS A 74 -9.59 6.03 -2.75
CA HIS A 74 -9.64 5.26 -1.52
C HIS A 74 -11.08 5.05 -1.03
N PHE A 75 -11.30 3.93 -0.35
CA PHE A 75 -12.49 3.72 0.48
C PHE A 75 -12.24 4.21 1.90
N ASP A 76 -13.11 5.07 2.41
CA ASP A 76 -13.14 5.50 3.81
C ASP A 76 -14.30 4.82 4.55
N PRO A 77 -14.02 3.83 5.41
CA PRO A 77 -15.05 3.14 6.16
C PRO A 77 -15.70 4.03 7.24
N GLY A 78 -15.01 5.07 7.70
CA GLY A 78 -15.52 5.97 8.72
C GLY A 78 -16.65 6.87 8.21
N SER A 79 -16.49 7.43 7.01
CA SER A 79 -17.52 8.22 6.34
C SER A 79 -18.39 7.39 5.38
N LYS A 80 -18.12 6.11 5.22
CA LYS A 80 -18.75 5.21 4.23
C LYS A 80 -18.74 5.81 2.82
N THR A 81 -17.55 6.19 2.35
CA THR A 81 -17.39 6.80 1.04
C THR A 81 -16.32 6.09 0.21
N VAL A 82 -16.62 5.83 -1.06
CA VAL A 82 -15.66 5.51 -2.10
C VAL A 82 -15.27 6.84 -2.76
N ASN A 83 -14.06 7.28 -2.49
CA ASN A 83 -13.49 8.52 -3.02
C ASN A 83 -12.70 8.21 -4.27
N LEU A 84 -13.09 8.78 -5.41
CA LEU A 84 -12.46 8.56 -6.71
C LEU A 84 -11.83 9.86 -7.21
N SER A 85 -10.58 9.77 -7.66
CA SER A 85 -9.76 10.89 -8.13
C SER A 85 -10.19 11.41 -9.50
N ASP A 86 -9.64 12.57 -9.92
CA ASP A 86 -9.81 13.14 -11.27
C ASP A 86 -9.43 12.14 -12.37
N ALA A 87 -8.46 11.27 -12.09
CA ALA A 87 -7.99 10.26 -13.02
C ALA A 87 -8.94 9.04 -13.15
N VAL A 88 -9.98 8.96 -12.30
CA VAL A 88 -10.87 7.78 -12.21
C VAL A 88 -12.34 8.14 -12.32
N TYR A 89 -12.82 9.15 -11.62
CA TYR A 89 -14.25 9.42 -11.41
C TYR A 89 -15.04 9.49 -12.71
N ASP A 90 -14.66 10.39 -13.64
CA ASP A 90 -15.34 10.60 -14.93
C ASP A 90 -14.64 9.87 -16.09
N GLN A 91 -13.60 9.08 -15.82
CA GLN A 91 -12.84 8.41 -16.86
C GLN A 91 -13.46 7.07 -17.25
N THR A 92 -13.44 6.78 -18.57
CA THR A 92 -14.00 5.54 -19.14
C THR A 92 -12.93 4.53 -19.54
N SER A 93 -11.68 4.73 -19.10
CA SER A 93 -10.56 3.86 -19.44
C SER A 93 -10.56 2.57 -18.61
N VAL A 94 -10.01 1.50 -19.18
CA VAL A 94 -9.87 0.21 -18.49
C VAL A 94 -9.09 0.36 -17.16
N ALA A 95 -8.08 1.24 -17.13
CA ALA A 95 -7.35 1.52 -15.90
C ALA A 95 -8.23 2.16 -14.82
N ALA A 96 -9.02 3.17 -15.18
CA ALA A 96 -9.93 3.85 -14.26
C ALA A 96 -11.00 2.89 -13.71
N LEU A 97 -11.58 2.04 -14.58
CA LEU A 97 -12.57 1.05 -14.14
C LEU A 97 -11.95 0.01 -13.20
N GLY A 98 -10.70 -0.40 -13.46
CA GLY A 98 -9.96 -1.29 -12.57
C GLY A 98 -9.75 -0.70 -11.18
N VAL A 99 -9.33 0.57 -11.09
CA VAL A 99 -9.13 1.28 -9.81
C VAL A 99 -10.45 1.48 -9.08
N ALA A 100 -11.51 1.95 -9.75
CA ALA A 100 -12.83 2.11 -9.14
C ALA A 100 -13.37 0.79 -8.56
N ALA A 101 -13.18 -0.31 -9.28
CA ALA A 101 -13.56 -1.64 -8.79
C ALA A 101 -12.70 -2.11 -7.61
N HIS A 102 -11.42 -1.71 -7.55
CA HIS A 102 -10.53 -2.01 -6.43
C HIS A 102 -11.02 -1.36 -5.13
N GLU A 103 -11.44 -0.09 -5.18
CA GLU A 103 -12.02 0.58 -4.02
C GLU A 103 -13.33 -0.08 -3.57
N CYS A 104 -14.14 -0.55 -4.51
CA CYS A 104 -15.29 -1.40 -4.17
C CYS A 104 -14.88 -2.76 -3.58
N GLY A 105 -13.71 -3.29 -3.95
CA GLY A 105 -13.12 -4.47 -3.31
C GLY A 105 -12.89 -4.26 -1.81
N HIS A 106 -12.40 -3.08 -1.40
CA HIS A 106 -12.26 -2.70 0.01
C HIS A 106 -13.63 -2.54 0.71
N VAL A 107 -14.64 -2.02 0.01
CA VAL A 107 -16.01 -2.02 0.55
C VAL A 107 -16.45 -3.44 0.84
N MET A 108 -16.27 -4.37 -0.09
CA MET A 108 -16.67 -5.78 0.11
C MET A 108 -15.87 -6.47 1.23
N GLN A 109 -14.61 -6.11 1.43
CA GLN A 109 -13.84 -6.58 2.58
C GLN A 109 -14.43 -6.08 3.89
N HIS A 110 -14.84 -4.82 3.94
CA HIS A 110 -15.46 -4.23 5.11
C HIS A 110 -16.81 -4.90 5.43
N GLU A 111 -17.68 -5.04 4.44
CA GLU A 111 -19.00 -5.66 4.56
C GLU A 111 -18.92 -7.14 4.99
N THR A 112 -17.96 -7.88 4.46
CA THR A 112 -17.74 -9.30 4.80
C THR A 112 -16.94 -9.50 6.09
N GLY A 113 -16.51 -8.43 6.75
CA GLY A 113 -15.74 -8.49 7.98
C GLY A 113 -14.37 -9.14 7.82
N TYR A 114 -13.69 -8.93 6.68
CA TYR A 114 -12.41 -9.54 6.33
C TYR A 114 -11.35 -9.33 7.42
N ILE A 115 -10.87 -10.41 8.03
CA ILE A 115 -10.01 -10.37 9.22
C ILE A 115 -8.72 -9.58 8.99
N PRO A 116 -7.95 -9.76 7.89
CA PRO A 116 -6.74 -8.97 7.67
C PRO A 116 -7.00 -7.46 7.61
N LEU A 117 -8.14 -7.00 7.07
CA LEU A 117 -8.51 -5.58 7.06
C LEU A 117 -8.73 -5.05 8.50
N LYS A 118 -9.36 -5.83 9.37
CA LYS A 118 -9.56 -5.47 10.79
C LYS A 118 -8.22 -5.38 11.53
N ILE A 119 -7.30 -6.33 11.29
CA ILE A 119 -5.96 -6.31 11.88
C ILE A 119 -5.18 -5.09 11.37
N ARG A 120 -5.23 -4.82 10.05
CA ARG A 120 -4.62 -3.61 9.46
C ARG A 120 -5.13 -2.35 10.15
N ALA A 121 -6.45 -2.20 10.29
CA ALA A 121 -7.07 -1.03 10.94
C ALA A 121 -6.61 -0.87 12.41
N ALA A 122 -6.53 -1.96 13.16
CA ALA A 122 -6.05 -1.94 14.54
C ALA A 122 -4.56 -1.59 14.65
N LEU A 123 -3.75 -1.89 13.64
CA LEU A 123 -2.32 -1.56 13.60
C LEU A 123 -2.02 -0.12 13.19
N VAL A 124 -2.97 0.62 12.57
CA VAL A 124 -2.74 2.00 12.06
C VAL A 124 -2.14 2.93 13.11
N PRO A 125 -2.67 3.05 14.36
CA PRO A 125 -2.08 3.94 15.36
C PRO A 125 -0.64 3.55 15.70
N ALA A 126 -0.39 2.26 15.96
CA ALA A 126 0.93 1.75 16.29
C ALA A 126 1.93 1.89 15.12
N ALA A 127 1.48 1.70 13.89
CA ALA A 127 2.30 1.87 12.69
C ALA A 127 2.68 3.34 12.46
N ASN A 128 1.76 4.28 12.72
CA ASN A 128 2.05 5.71 12.64
C ASN A 128 3.13 6.14 13.64
N PHE A 129 3.05 5.66 14.89
CA PHE A 129 4.14 5.85 15.87
C PHE A 129 5.41 5.14 15.42
N GLY A 130 5.30 3.92 14.88
CA GLY A 130 6.42 3.13 14.39
C GLY A 130 7.22 3.81 13.30
N SER A 131 6.55 4.37 12.32
CA SER A 131 7.19 5.05 11.19
C SER A 131 7.74 6.43 11.56
N SER A 132 7.05 7.18 12.44
CA SER A 132 7.44 8.55 12.80
C SER A 132 8.49 8.62 13.91
N LEU A 133 8.42 7.75 14.91
CA LEU A 133 9.30 7.79 16.08
C LEU A 133 10.36 6.69 16.12
N GLY A 134 10.08 5.52 15.52
CA GLY A 134 10.96 4.37 15.60
C GLY A 134 12.38 4.66 15.10
N LEU A 135 12.50 5.17 13.87
CA LEU A 135 13.79 5.51 13.28
C LEU A 135 14.53 6.64 14.02
N PRO A 136 13.90 7.79 14.34
CA PRO A 136 14.54 8.84 15.14
C PRO A 136 15.03 8.35 16.50
N MET A 137 14.25 7.52 17.20
CA MET A 137 14.66 6.95 18.50
C MET A 137 15.90 6.06 18.37
N VAL A 138 15.93 5.19 17.35
CA VAL A 138 17.13 4.38 17.08
C VAL A 138 18.32 5.28 16.79
N PHE A 139 18.17 6.31 15.96
CA PHE A 139 19.24 7.22 15.61
C PHE A 139 19.79 7.98 16.82
N ILE A 140 18.91 8.53 17.66
CA ILE A 140 19.30 9.21 18.91
C ILE A 140 19.99 8.22 19.85
N GLY A 141 19.45 7.01 20.03
CA GLY A 141 20.05 5.97 20.84
C GLY A 141 21.46 5.60 20.36
N LEU A 142 21.65 5.54 19.04
CA LEU A 142 22.95 5.33 18.43
C LEU A 142 23.93 6.49 18.68
N LEU A 143 23.48 7.74 18.70
CA LEU A 143 24.32 8.91 18.99
C LEU A 143 24.75 8.98 20.47
N LEU A 144 23.89 8.58 21.39
CA LEU A 144 24.17 8.54 22.83
C LEU A 144 25.18 7.46 23.25
N GLY A 145 25.60 6.62 22.31
CA GLY A 145 26.66 5.63 22.54
C GLY A 145 26.16 4.34 23.23
N SER A 146 27.13 3.59 23.81
CA SER A 146 26.89 2.26 24.41
C SER A 146 26.41 2.29 25.88
N GLY A 147 26.15 3.46 26.44
CA GLY A 147 25.56 3.61 27.77
C GLY A 147 24.13 3.06 27.85
N VAL A 148 23.65 2.81 29.07
CA VAL A 148 22.32 2.24 29.33
C VAL A 148 21.21 2.99 28.57
N LEU A 149 21.21 4.32 28.60
CA LEU A 149 20.21 5.15 27.93
C LEU A 149 20.25 4.97 26.41
N GLY A 150 21.43 4.96 25.80
CA GLY A 150 21.59 4.75 24.35
C GLY A 150 21.09 3.38 23.89
N GLN A 151 21.42 2.33 24.64
CA GLN A 151 20.95 0.96 24.36
C GLN A 151 19.43 0.83 24.53
N THR A 152 18.88 1.43 25.59
CA THR A 152 17.42 1.40 25.84
C THR A 152 16.65 2.10 24.73
N LEU A 153 17.07 3.31 24.32
CA LEU A 153 16.43 4.05 23.24
C LEU A 153 16.53 3.31 21.89
N THR A 154 17.69 2.73 21.59
CA THR A 154 17.88 1.94 20.37
C THR A 154 16.94 0.73 20.36
N SER A 155 16.88 -0.02 21.44
CA SER A 155 16.03 -1.22 21.55
C SER A 155 14.54 -0.84 21.47
N LEU A 156 14.11 0.19 22.17
CA LEU A 156 12.73 0.66 22.16
C LEU A 156 12.32 1.16 20.75
N GLY A 157 13.19 1.93 20.09
CA GLY A 157 12.97 2.39 18.73
C GLY A 157 12.83 1.24 17.71
N ILE A 158 13.62 0.16 17.86
CA ILE A 158 13.49 -1.04 17.03
C ILE A 158 12.14 -1.72 17.28
N TRP A 159 11.75 -1.92 18.54
CA TRP A 159 10.46 -2.53 18.87
C TRP A 159 9.27 -1.74 18.34
N ILE A 160 9.32 -0.41 18.43
CA ILE A 160 8.30 0.47 17.87
C ILE A 160 8.28 0.36 16.33
N PHE A 161 9.44 0.29 15.68
CA PHE A 161 9.54 0.12 14.23
C PHE A 161 9.00 -1.23 13.73
N VAL A 162 9.06 -2.29 14.55
CA VAL A 162 8.46 -3.60 14.21
C VAL A 162 6.96 -3.47 13.92
N PHE A 163 6.22 -2.60 14.59
CA PHE A 163 4.80 -2.38 14.29
C PHE A 163 4.58 -1.79 12.90
N ALA A 164 5.48 -0.91 12.43
CA ALA A 164 5.43 -0.42 11.06
C ALA A 164 5.69 -1.55 10.05
N VAL A 165 6.63 -2.45 10.33
CA VAL A 165 6.88 -3.62 9.47
C VAL A 165 5.67 -4.56 9.45
N LEU A 166 5.09 -4.87 10.61
CA LEU A 166 3.89 -5.71 10.69
C LEU A 166 2.72 -5.11 9.92
N PHE A 167 2.51 -3.80 10.01
CA PHE A 167 1.49 -3.10 9.23
C PHE A 167 1.70 -3.30 7.72
N GLN A 168 2.93 -3.14 7.21
CA GLN A 168 3.23 -3.37 5.80
C GLN A 168 2.95 -4.81 5.37
N VAL A 169 3.34 -5.79 6.19
CA VAL A 169 3.11 -7.22 5.89
C VAL A 169 1.62 -7.56 5.88
N VAL A 170 0.85 -7.07 6.87
CA VAL A 170 -0.61 -7.30 6.95
C VAL A 170 -1.36 -6.57 5.84
N THR A 171 -0.82 -5.46 5.32
CA THR A 171 -1.43 -4.74 4.19
C THR A 171 -1.41 -5.57 2.90
N LEU A 172 -0.41 -6.45 2.68
CA LEU A 172 -0.30 -7.25 1.45
C LEU A 172 -1.54 -8.12 1.17
N PRO A 173 -2.01 -8.99 2.09
CA PRO A 173 -3.21 -9.79 1.84
C PRO A 173 -4.46 -8.93 1.64
N VAL A 174 -4.55 -7.76 2.26
CA VAL A 174 -5.68 -6.84 2.09
C VAL A 174 -5.73 -6.32 0.65
N GLU A 175 -4.62 -5.81 0.13
CA GLU A 175 -4.54 -5.23 -1.22
C GLU A 175 -4.69 -6.30 -2.32
N LEU A 176 -4.10 -7.47 -2.13
CA LEU A 176 -4.23 -8.59 -3.06
C LEU A 176 -5.66 -9.12 -3.13
N ASP A 177 -6.35 -9.26 -1.99
CA ASP A 177 -7.74 -9.70 -1.95
C ASP A 177 -8.69 -8.65 -2.51
N ALA A 178 -8.49 -7.35 -2.22
CA ALA A 178 -9.28 -6.26 -2.83
C ALA A 178 -9.16 -6.28 -4.36
N SER A 179 -7.95 -6.42 -4.89
CA SER A 179 -7.69 -6.54 -6.33
C SER A 179 -8.34 -7.79 -6.94
N HIS A 180 -8.28 -8.93 -6.23
CA HIS A 180 -8.92 -10.17 -6.66
C HIS A 180 -10.45 -10.02 -6.74
N ARG A 181 -11.07 -9.44 -5.70
CA ARG A 181 -12.52 -9.14 -5.68
C ARG A 181 -12.90 -8.19 -6.81
N ALA A 182 -12.12 -7.14 -7.05
CA ALA A 182 -12.33 -6.19 -8.15
C ALA A 182 -12.40 -6.91 -9.51
N LEU A 183 -11.39 -7.73 -9.83
CA LEU A 183 -11.34 -8.46 -11.09
C LEU A 183 -12.47 -9.48 -11.25
N ARG A 184 -12.91 -10.08 -10.14
CA ARG A 184 -14.08 -10.97 -10.12
C ARG A 184 -15.35 -10.19 -10.46
N MET A 185 -15.64 -9.11 -9.73
CA MET A 185 -16.82 -8.29 -9.94
C MET A 185 -16.89 -7.68 -11.34
N LEU A 186 -15.74 -7.20 -11.89
CA LEU A 186 -15.66 -6.69 -13.26
C LEU A 186 -16.04 -7.75 -14.30
N GLY A 187 -15.65 -9.01 -14.08
CA GLY A 187 -16.02 -10.12 -14.97
C GLY A 187 -17.43 -10.62 -14.76
N ASP A 188 -17.80 -10.94 -13.52
CA ASP A 188 -19.06 -11.59 -13.15
C ASP A 188 -20.28 -10.70 -13.48
N TYR A 189 -20.12 -9.36 -13.36
CA TYR A 189 -21.17 -8.40 -13.73
C TYR A 189 -21.14 -7.95 -15.18
N GLY A 190 -20.28 -8.58 -16.01
CA GLY A 190 -20.17 -8.28 -17.44
C GLY A 190 -19.77 -6.83 -17.73
N ILE A 191 -18.94 -6.23 -16.85
CA ILE A 191 -18.45 -4.85 -17.01
C ILE A 191 -17.27 -4.83 -17.99
N LEU A 192 -16.32 -5.76 -17.79
CA LEU A 192 -15.16 -5.92 -18.67
C LEU A 192 -15.13 -7.32 -19.31
N GLY A 193 -14.86 -7.35 -20.61
CA GLY A 193 -14.57 -8.59 -21.33
C GLY A 193 -13.20 -9.17 -20.93
N SER A 194 -12.89 -10.38 -21.45
CA SER A 194 -11.67 -11.13 -21.10
C SER A 194 -10.39 -10.30 -21.27
N ASP A 195 -10.25 -9.62 -22.39
CA ASP A 195 -9.06 -8.86 -22.75
C ASP A 195 -8.91 -7.60 -21.89
N GLU A 196 -10.00 -6.86 -21.69
CA GLU A 196 -10.01 -5.68 -20.81
C GLU A 196 -9.76 -6.06 -19.36
N LYS A 197 -10.31 -7.20 -18.90
CA LYS A 197 -10.04 -7.74 -17.56
C LYS A 197 -8.56 -8.07 -17.37
N GLN A 198 -7.88 -8.60 -18.38
CA GLN A 198 -6.44 -8.83 -18.34
C GLN A 198 -5.64 -7.51 -18.28
N MET A 199 -6.11 -6.46 -18.97
CA MET A 199 -5.50 -5.13 -18.87
C MET A 199 -5.70 -4.53 -17.47
N ALA A 200 -6.92 -4.58 -16.93
CA ALA A 200 -7.20 -4.15 -15.55
C ALA A 200 -6.36 -4.92 -14.52
N ARG A 201 -6.21 -6.25 -14.70
CA ARG A 201 -5.33 -7.08 -13.87
C ARG A 201 -3.89 -6.58 -13.89
N SER A 202 -3.38 -6.16 -15.06
CA SER A 202 -2.02 -5.63 -15.17
C SER A 202 -1.84 -4.34 -14.36
N VAL A 203 -2.86 -3.46 -14.35
CA VAL A 203 -2.86 -2.22 -13.56
C VAL A 203 -2.86 -2.54 -12.06
N LEU A 204 -3.79 -3.39 -11.62
CA LEU A 204 -3.92 -3.76 -10.21
C LEU A 204 -2.71 -4.56 -9.69
N PHE A 205 -2.13 -5.42 -10.52
CA PHE A 205 -0.90 -6.12 -10.18
C PHE A 205 0.28 -5.15 -10.02
N ALA A 206 0.45 -4.20 -10.93
CA ALA A 206 1.49 -3.18 -10.82
C ALA A 206 1.31 -2.33 -9.54
N ALA A 207 0.07 -1.99 -9.17
CA ALA A 207 -0.24 -1.32 -7.91
C ALA A 207 0.14 -2.19 -6.71
N ALA A 208 -0.24 -3.47 -6.70
CA ALA A 208 0.10 -4.42 -5.64
C ALA A 208 1.62 -4.55 -5.41
N MET A 209 2.42 -4.46 -6.48
CA MET A 209 3.89 -4.51 -6.37
C MET A 209 4.48 -3.33 -5.59
N THR A 210 3.79 -2.20 -5.46
CA THR A 210 4.24 -1.09 -4.61
C THR A 210 4.17 -1.47 -3.13
N TYR A 211 3.13 -2.20 -2.71
CA TYR A 211 3.01 -2.72 -1.34
C TYR A 211 4.03 -3.81 -1.05
N VAL A 212 4.32 -4.69 -2.03
CA VAL A 212 5.39 -5.69 -1.89
C VAL A 212 6.75 -5.01 -1.72
N ALA A 213 7.06 -4.02 -2.54
CA ALA A 213 8.31 -3.27 -2.44
C ALA A 213 8.43 -2.54 -1.09
N ALA A 214 7.36 -1.92 -0.60
CA ALA A 214 7.33 -1.26 0.71
C ALA A 214 7.55 -2.25 1.86
N ALA A 215 6.89 -3.42 1.84
CA ALA A 215 7.08 -4.46 2.85
C ALA A 215 8.51 -5.00 2.84
N VAL A 216 9.08 -5.31 1.68
CA VAL A 216 10.47 -5.76 1.56
C VAL A 216 11.44 -4.67 2.05
N SER A 217 11.23 -3.41 1.65
CA SER A 217 12.06 -2.29 2.08
C SER A 217 12.04 -2.11 3.61
N SER A 218 10.86 -2.23 4.24
CA SER A 218 10.74 -2.11 5.69
C SER A 218 11.41 -3.27 6.44
N VAL A 219 11.35 -4.49 5.91
CA VAL A 219 12.08 -5.65 6.46
C VAL A 219 13.59 -5.45 6.32
N LEU A 220 14.08 -5.02 5.17
CA LEU A 220 15.50 -4.73 4.97
C LEU A 220 16.00 -3.64 5.93
N GLN A 221 15.21 -2.60 6.14
CA GLN A 221 15.52 -1.55 7.12
C GLN A 221 15.55 -2.11 8.55
N LEU A 222 14.61 -2.97 8.93
CA LEU A 222 14.61 -3.63 10.25
C LEU A 222 15.87 -4.47 10.43
N LEU A 223 16.25 -5.27 9.44
CA LEU A 223 17.49 -6.07 9.49
C LEU A 223 18.73 -5.19 9.67
N ARG A 224 18.77 -4.04 8.98
CA ARG A 224 19.83 -3.05 9.18
C ARG A 224 19.88 -2.53 10.61
N LEU A 225 18.73 -2.14 11.17
CA LEU A 225 18.66 -1.63 12.54
C LEU A 225 19.15 -2.67 13.56
N LEU A 226 18.74 -3.93 13.38
CA LEU A 226 19.20 -5.04 14.22
C LEU A 226 20.71 -5.28 14.09
N ALA A 227 21.26 -5.21 12.87
CA ALA A 227 22.72 -5.34 12.66
C ALA A 227 23.52 -4.21 13.33
N LEU A 228 23.02 -2.96 13.26
CA LEU A 228 23.64 -1.81 13.92
C LEU A 228 23.58 -1.93 15.46
N ALA A 229 22.45 -2.36 16.00
CA ALA A 229 22.29 -2.58 17.45
C ALA A 229 23.22 -3.70 17.97
N ASN A 230 23.35 -4.79 17.19
CA ASN A 230 24.15 -5.95 17.58
C ASN A 230 25.67 -5.66 17.58
N ARG A 231 26.17 -4.85 16.61
CA ARG A 231 27.58 -4.42 16.54
C ARG A 231 28.03 -3.60 17.76
N ARG A 232 27.09 -3.02 18.51
CA ARG A 232 27.40 -2.22 19.70
C ARG A 232 27.35 -3.00 21.01
N ARG A 233 26.75 -4.19 20.98
CA ARG A 233 26.67 -5.08 22.16
C ARG A 233 27.92 -5.97 22.30
N ASN A 234 28.68 -6.11 21.20
CA ASN A 234 29.97 -6.80 21.12
C ASN A 234 31.12 -5.78 21.11
#